data_6d67d0d281167993535e3edb726953ee
#
_entry.id   6d67d0d281167993535e3edb726953ee
#
_cell.length_a   1.000
_cell.length_b   1.000
_cell.length_c   1.000
_cell.angle_alpha   90.00
_cell.angle_beta   90.00
_cell.angle_gamma   90.00
#
_symmetry.space_group_name_H-M   'P 1'
#
loop_
_entity.id
_entity.type
_entity.pdbx_description
1 polymer ?
#
loop_
_entity_poly.entity_id
_entity_poly.type
_entity_poly.pdbx_seq_one_letter_code
_entity_poly.pdbx_strand_id
1 'polypeptide(L)'
;MKKKILLVGGCGFIGHNLALKLIKKGHYPSIVDSLSVNNLLSFTDSEINNKELYRSILNNRINILNENKIELIIQDCRDYFAINKLYDKINPDVIVHLAAVSHANKSNKDPHSTFDHSLRTLENTLDFAKNKKIHVIYISSSMVYGNFNKGTVNEEAHCEPIGIYGNLKLAGELMVKSYNQVFDLPFTIIRPSALYGERCVSRRVGQIFIENAIQGIDIEINGDGKEKLDFTYIEDLTEGISLACENDKAKNEIFNITFGNARQINELLKILKENFKDIKVKYKERDKLMPERGTLENTKAKKLLNFTPKYTIEDGYNKYIEWYKNFWKSINK
;
A
#
# COMPACT_ATOMS: atom_id res chain seq x y z
N MET A 1 -19.04 5.55 16.26
CA MET A 1 -18.48 4.89 17.47
C MET A 1 -16.97 4.74 17.34
N LYS A 2 -16.22 4.82 18.45
CA LYS A 2 -14.79 4.52 18.47
C LYS A 2 -14.59 3.01 18.36
N LYS A 3 -13.63 2.57 17.53
CA LYS A 3 -13.37 1.15 17.26
C LYS A 3 -11.94 0.78 17.62
N LYS A 4 -11.72 -0.46 18.06
CA LYS A 4 -10.39 -1.09 18.13
C LYS A 4 -10.07 -1.66 16.76
N ILE A 5 -9.01 -1.17 16.12
CA ILE A 5 -8.67 -1.54 14.75
C ILE A 5 -7.27 -2.17 14.73
N LEU A 6 -7.22 -3.45 14.37
CA LEU A 6 -5.95 -4.16 14.25
C LEU A 6 -5.40 -4.02 12.84
N LEU A 7 -4.14 -3.58 12.73
CA LEU A 7 -3.42 -3.43 11.47
C LEU A 7 -2.37 -4.54 11.36
N VAL A 8 -2.67 -5.58 10.58
CA VAL A 8 -1.77 -6.73 10.33
C VAL A 8 -0.79 -6.35 9.22
N GLY A 9 0.52 -6.33 9.50
CA GLY A 9 1.54 -5.73 8.63
C GLY A 9 1.52 -4.19 8.70
N GLY A 10 1.11 -3.65 9.85
CA GLY A 10 0.79 -2.24 10.01
C GLY A 10 1.99 -1.30 10.15
N CYS A 11 3.22 -1.78 10.36
CA CYS A 11 4.44 -0.95 10.37
C CYS A 11 4.96 -0.64 8.96
N GLY A 12 4.26 -1.13 7.91
CA GLY A 12 4.54 -0.83 6.51
C GLY A 12 4.15 0.59 6.09
N PHE A 13 4.32 0.90 4.79
CA PHE A 13 4.03 2.23 4.22
C PHE A 13 2.58 2.67 4.40
N ILE A 14 1.62 1.80 4.11
CA ILE A 14 0.20 2.14 4.28
C ILE A 14 -0.17 2.16 5.76
N GLY A 15 0.25 1.14 6.51
CA GLY A 15 -0.25 0.90 7.86
C GLY A 15 0.13 1.97 8.87
N HIS A 16 1.38 2.47 8.89
CA HIS A 16 1.77 3.53 9.82
C HIS A 16 1.01 4.85 9.55
N ASN A 17 0.78 5.20 8.27
CA ASN A 17 -0.03 6.37 7.92
C ASN A 17 -1.51 6.18 8.29
N LEU A 18 -2.05 4.97 8.08
CA LEU A 18 -3.41 4.63 8.50
C LEU A 18 -3.57 4.69 10.01
N ALA A 19 -2.62 4.16 10.77
CA ALA A 19 -2.65 4.22 12.23
C ALA A 19 -2.71 5.66 12.76
N LEU A 20 -1.89 6.55 12.20
CA LEU A 20 -1.92 7.99 12.51
C LEU A 20 -3.26 8.65 12.14
N LYS A 21 -3.84 8.28 11.00
CA LYS A 21 -5.17 8.75 10.59
C LYS A 21 -6.24 8.29 11.56
N LEU A 22 -6.22 7.02 11.94
CA LEU A 22 -7.21 6.43 12.85
C LEU A 22 -7.18 7.06 14.24
N ILE A 23 -5.99 7.33 14.81
CA ILE A 23 -5.84 8.07 16.08
C ILE A 23 -6.48 9.46 15.95
N LYS A 24 -6.19 10.21 14.88
CA LYS A 24 -6.78 11.54 14.64
C LYS A 24 -8.31 11.51 14.55
N LYS A 25 -8.89 10.40 14.09
CA LYS A 25 -10.33 10.17 14.05
C LYS A 25 -10.89 9.62 15.37
N GLY A 26 -10.05 9.41 16.38
CA GLY A 26 -10.43 8.96 17.71
C GLY A 26 -10.64 7.46 17.87
N HIS A 27 -10.14 6.63 16.93
CA HIS A 27 -10.10 5.18 17.04
C HIS A 27 -8.88 4.70 17.83
N TYR A 28 -8.84 3.39 18.12
CA TYR A 28 -7.78 2.73 18.87
C TYR A 28 -7.04 1.73 17.95
N PRO A 29 -6.07 2.17 17.13
CA PRO A 29 -5.29 1.26 16.30
C PRO A 29 -4.23 0.53 17.13
N SER A 30 -4.06 -0.77 16.88
CA SER A 30 -2.89 -1.58 17.29
C SER A 30 -2.24 -2.17 16.06
N ILE A 31 -0.92 -2.28 16.05
CA ILE A 31 -0.14 -2.77 14.92
C ILE A 31 0.52 -4.10 15.30
N VAL A 32 0.42 -5.09 14.40
CA VAL A 32 1.20 -6.32 14.44
C VAL A 32 2.04 -6.41 13.18
N ASP A 33 3.35 -6.56 13.32
CA ASP A 33 4.30 -6.61 12.20
C ASP A 33 5.56 -7.39 12.58
N SER A 34 6.10 -8.19 11.67
CA SER A 34 7.38 -8.90 11.89
C SER A 34 8.60 -8.05 11.58
N LEU A 35 8.43 -6.88 10.99
CA LEU A 35 9.47 -5.99 10.46
C LEU A 35 10.37 -6.62 9.38
N SER A 36 9.99 -7.76 8.79
CA SER A 36 10.81 -8.51 7.84
C SER A 36 10.59 -8.10 6.38
N VAL A 37 9.39 -7.66 5.98
CA VAL A 37 9.10 -7.35 4.57
C VAL A 37 9.05 -5.84 4.32
N ASN A 38 9.97 -5.32 3.50
CA ASN A 38 10.10 -3.87 3.24
C ASN A 38 10.17 -3.04 4.54
N ASN A 39 10.80 -3.57 5.56
CA ASN A 39 10.94 -2.98 6.89
C ASN A 39 12.36 -3.24 7.44
N LEU A 40 12.66 -2.90 8.69
CA LEU A 40 14.00 -2.85 9.25
C LEU A 40 14.84 -4.10 8.97
N LEU A 41 14.30 -5.30 9.16
CA LEU A 41 15.05 -6.55 8.97
C LEU A 41 15.41 -6.81 7.51
N SER A 42 14.65 -6.30 6.53
CA SER A 42 15.02 -6.45 5.11
C SER A 42 16.18 -5.57 4.67
N PHE A 43 16.66 -4.66 5.53
CA PHE A 43 17.76 -3.75 5.23
C PHE A 43 19.00 -3.98 6.12
N THR A 44 19.04 -5.07 6.88
CA THR A 44 20.20 -5.40 7.74
C THR A 44 21.39 -5.92 6.92
N ASP A 45 21.16 -6.89 6.02
CA ASP A 45 22.21 -7.68 5.36
C ASP A 45 22.38 -7.39 3.87
N SER A 46 21.64 -6.45 3.29
CA SER A 46 21.64 -6.21 1.85
C SER A 46 22.53 -5.04 1.43
N GLU A 47 23.26 -5.21 0.34
CA GLU A 47 23.92 -4.12 -0.39
C GLU A 47 22.88 -3.35 -1.24
N ILE A 48 21.96 -2.64 -0.57
CA ILE A 48 20.94 -1.84 -1.24
C ILE A 48 21.45 -0.40 -1.32
N ASN A 49 21.38 0.20 -2.50
CA ASN A 49 21.61 1.65 -2.67
C ASN A 49 20.67 2.40 -1.72
N ASN A 50 21.18 3.46 -1.07
CA ASN A 50 20.45 4.27 -0.10
C ASN A 50 20.02 3.52 1.19
N LYS A 51 20.75 2.48 1.59
CA LYS A 51 20.44 1.68 2.79
C LYS A 51 20.24 2.54 4.04
N GLU A 52 21.16 3.47 4.32
CA GLU A 52 21.08 4.32 5.50
C GLU A 52 19.90 5.29 5.44
N LEU A 53 19.54 5.83 4.27
CA LEU A 53 18.33 6.60 4.06
C LEU A 53 17.09 5.77 4.43
N TYR A 54 17.00 4.54 3.93
CA TYR A 54 15.84 3.68 4.19
C TYR A 54 15.75 3.28 5.68
N ARG A 55 16.86 2.96 6.32
CA ARG A 55 16.90 2.71 7.77
C ARG A 55 16.43 3.92 8.57
N SER A 56 16.88 5.11 8.20
CA SER A 56 16.45 6.36 8.83
C SER A 56 14.95 6.62 8.64
N ILE A 57 14.42 6.37 7.44
CA ILE A 57 12.97 6.46 7.16
C ILE A 57 12.19 5.46 8.01
N LEU A 58 12.66 4.22 8.13
CA LEU A 58 11.98 3.16 8.89
C LEU A 58 12.01 3.44 10.40
N ASN A 59 13.13 3.90 10.93
CA ASN A 59 13.21 4.36 12.31
C ASN A 59 12.27 5.55 12.56
N ASN A 60 12.18 6.49 11.62
CA ASN A 60 11.23 7.60 11.73
C ASN A 60 9.76 7.12 11.79
N ARG A 61 9.39 6.05 11.04
CA ARG A 61 8.05 5.43 11.17
C ARG A 61 7.80 4.95 12.60
N ILE A 62 8.74 4.20 13.19
CA ILE A 62 8.60 3.66 14.54
C ILE A 62 8.53 4.78 15.58
N ASN A 63 9.40 5.79 15.46
CA ASN A 63 9.40 6.94 16.36
C ASN A 63 8.05 7.67 16.37
N ILE A 64 7.48 7.94 15.18
CA ILE A 64 6.17 8.60 15.06
C ILE A 64 5.05 7.74 15.66
N LEU A 65 5.09 6.41 15.50
CA LEU A 65 4.12 5.51 16.14
C LEU A 65 4.24 5.61 17.68
N ASN A 66 5.45 5.57 18.21
CA ASN A 66 5.70 5.69 19.64
C ASN A 66 5.27 7.05 20.21
N GLU A 67 5.59 8.16 19.53
CA GLU A 67 5.19 9.52 19.91
C GLU A 67 3.66 9.67 19.98
N ASN A 68 2.94 8.96 19.10
CA ASN A 68 1.48 8.93 19.09
C ASN A 68 0.89 7.81 19.98
N LYS A 69 1.72 7.12 20.78
CA LYS A 69 1.31 6.05 21.69
C LYS A 69 0.55 4.91 21.01
N ILE A 70 0.90 4.61 19.75
CA ILE A 70 0.32 3.52 18.99
C ILE A 70 1.10 2.24 19.32
N GLU A 71 0.39 1.23 19.80
CA GLU A 71 0.99 -0.06 20.16
C GLU A 71 1.50 -0.78 18.91
N LEU A 72 2.82 -1.06 18.89
CA LEU A 72 3.48 -1.89 17.89
C LEU A 72 3.93 -3.20 18.52
N ILE A 73 3.33 -4.30 18.10
CA ILE A 73 3.63 -5.65 18.57
C ILE A 73 4.45 -6.37 17.50
N ILE A 74 5.67 -6.76 17.86
CA ILE A 74 6.57 -7.48 16.95
C ILE A 74 6.20 -8.96 16.99
N GLN A 75 5.53 -9.43 15.93
CA GLN A 75 5.13 -10.82 15.78
C GLN A 75 5.02 -11.22 14.32
N ASP A 76 5.51 -12.41 13.99
CA ASP A 76 5.34 -12.98 12.65
C ASP A 76 3.91 -13.50 12.47
N CYS A 77 3.19 -12.91 11.51
CA CYS A 77 1.79 -13.26 11.24
C CYS A 77 1.63 -14.64 10.56
N ARG A 78 2.71 -15.33 10.23
CA ARG A 78 2.69 -16.72 9.75
C ARG A 78 2.57 -17.74 10.88
N ASP A 79 2.93 -17.36 12.09
CA ASP A 79 2.77 -18.21 13.27
C ASP A 79 1.30 -18.21 13.73
N TYR A 80 0.56 -19.24 13.30
CA TYR A 80 -0.86 -19.39 13.55
C TYR A 80 -1.22 -19.31 15.04
N PHE A 81 -0.51 -20.03 15.90
CA PHE A 81 -0.84 -20.09 17.32
C PHE A 81 -0.53 -18.79 18.06
N ALA A 82 0.63 -18.21 17.79
CA ALA A 82 1.01 -16.93 18.39
C ALA A 82 0.03 -15.81 17.99
N ILE A 83 -0.34 -15.76 16.72
CA ILE A 83 -1.24 -14.73 16.19
C ILE A 83 -2.66 -14.87 16.75
N ASN A 84 -3.22 -16.09 16.81
CA ASN A 84 -4.55 -16.29 17.37
C ASN A 84 -4.63 -15.86 18.84
N LYS A 85 -3.63 -16.25 19.65
CA LYS A 85 -3.56 -15.83 21.07
C LYS A 85 -3.46 -14.31 21.21
N LEU A 86 -2.69 -13.67 20.32
CA LEU A 86 -2.52 -12.22 20.31
C LEU A 86 -3.80 -11.50 19.92
N TYR A 87 -4.48 -11.96 18.86
CA TYR A 87 -5.72 -11.37 18.37
C TYR A 87 -6.84 -11.51 19.39
N ASP A 88 -6.90 -12.62 20.12
CA ASP A 88 -7.83 -12.80 21.24
C ASP A 88 -7.61 -11.77 22.35
N LYS A 89 -6.35 -11.49 22.69
CA LYS A 89 -5.99 -10.46 23.69
C LYS A 89 -6.39 -9.06 23.25
N ILE A 90 -6.15 -8.70 21.97
CA ILE A 90 -6.49 -7.38 21.42
C ILE A 90 -8.01 -7.23 21.29
N ASN A 91 -8.71 -8.29 20.90
CA ASN A 91 -10.16 -8.34 20.65
C ASN A 91 -10.62 -7.16 19.76
N PRO A 92 -10.19 -7.10 18.47
CA PRO A 92 -10.48 -5.98 17.59
C PRO A 92 -11.91 -6.00 17.05
N ASP A 93 -12.47 -4.82 16.78
CA ASP A 93 -13.75 -4.64 16.07
C ASP A 93 -13.59 -4.76 14.55
N VAL A 94 -12.41 -4.39 14.03
CA VAL A 94 -12.04 -4.42 12.60
C VAL A 94 -10.59 -4.86 12.46
N ILE A 95 -10.31 -5.69 11.47
CA ILE A 95 -8.93 -6.05 11.08
C ILE A 95 -8.64 -5.51 9.69
N VAL A 96 -7.58 -4.71 9.54
CA VAL A 96 -7.06 -4.29 8.22
C VAL A 96 -5.84 -5.14 7.91
N HIS A 97 -5.96 -6.02 6.92
CA HIS A 97 -4.88 -6.92 6.51
C HIS A 97 -4.02 -6.26 5.42
N LEU A 98 -2.81 -5.87 5.81
CA LEU A 98 -1.80 -5.19 4.98
C LEU A 98 -0.57 -6.07 4.72
N ALA A 99 -0.40 -7.16 5.49
CA ALA A 99 0.75 -8.05 5.39
C ALA A 99 0.82 -8.69 4.01
N ALA A 100 1.87 -8.39 3.27
CA ALA A 100 2.16 -8.96 1.96
C ALA A 100 3.53 -8.51 1.44
N VAL A 101 4.11 -9.25 0.50
CA VAL A 101 5.16 -8.72 -0.39
C VAL A 101 4.49 -7.77 -1.40
N SER A 102 4.84 -6.49 -1.38
CA SER A 102 4.12 -5.42 -2.10
C SER A 102 4.79 -4.97 -3.40
N HIS A 103 5.66 -5.80 -4.01
CA HIS A 103 6.44 -5.42 -5.19
C HIS A 103 6.49 -6.55 -6.22
N ALA A 104 5.99 -6.30 -7.45
CA ALA A 104 5.89 -7.30 -8.51
C ALA A 104 7.24 -7.97 -8.83
N ASN A 105 8.33 -7.19 -9.00
CA ASN A 105 9.64 -7.74 -9.32
C ASN A 105 10.23 -8.60 -8.20
N LYS A 106 10.01 -8.26 -6.92
CA LYS A 106 10.39 -9.11 -5.78
C LYS A 106 9.59 -10.41 -5.79
N SER A 107 8.29 -10.33 -6.05
CA SER A 107 7.40 -11.50 -6.12
C SER A 107 7.78 -12.46 -7.23
N ASN A 108 8.18 -11.95 -8.39
CA ASN A 108 8.63 -12.78 -9.50
C ASN A 108 9.99 -13.45 -9.24
N LYS A 109 10.86 -12.81 -8.42
CA LYS A 109 12.17 -13.37 -8.02
C LYS A 109 12.06 -14.42 -6.92
N ASP A 110 11.13 -14.25 -5.99
CA ASP A 110 10.91 -15.15 -4.87
C ASP A 110 9.41 -15.41 -4.66
N PRO A 111 8.82 -16.32 -5.48
CA PRO A 111 7.41 -16.69 -5.37
C PRO A 111 7.07 -17.38 -4.05
N HIS A 112 7.97 -18.22 -3.52
CA HIS A 112 7.76 -18.96 -2.26
C HIS A 112 7.57 -18.00 -1.08
N SER A 113 8.51 -17.08 -0.86
CA SER A 113 8.41 -16.07 0.19
C SER A 113 7.20 -15.16 -0.02
N THR A 114 6.87 -14.83 -1.28
CA THR A 114 5.71 -14.00 -1.60
C THR A 114 4.40 -14.68 -1.22
N PHE A 115 4.25 -15.97 -1.53
CA PHE A 115 3.09 -16.77 -1.12
C PHE A 115 2.95 -16.78 0.40
N ASP A 116 4.02 -17.12 1.09
CA ASP A 116 4.03 -17.33 2.52
C ASP A 116 3.72 -16.04 3.31
N HIS A 117 4.33 -14.92 2.91
CA HIS A 117 4.04 -13.61 3.51
C HIS A 117 2.72 -12.97 3.07
N SER A 118 2.07 -13.44 2.01
CA SER A 118 0.84 -12.84 1.50
C SER A 118 -0.39 -13.70 1.82
N LEU A 119 -0.42 -14.96 1.38
CA LEU A 119 -1.62 -15.80 1.54
C LEU A 119 -1.65 -16.56 2.87
N ARG A 120 -0.50 -17.02 3.39
CA ARG A 120 -0.46 -17.67 4.71
C ARG A 120 -0.87 -16.71 5.82
N THR A 121 -0.37 -15.47 5.80
CA THR A 121 -0.75 -14.46 6.79
C THR A 121 -2.22 -14.05 6.67
N LEU A 122 -2.76 -14.01 5.45
CA LEU A 122 -4.16 -13.73 5.19
C LEU A 122 -5.06 -14.85 5.73
N GLU A 123 -4.72 -16.09 5.45
CA GLU A 123 -5.45 -17.27 5.94
C GLU A 123 -5.54 -17.28 7.46
N ASN A 124 -4.41 -17.06 8.16
CA ASN A 124 -4.40 -16.96 9.62
C ASN A 124 -5.32 -15.85 10.14
N THR A 125 -5.38 -14.72 9.45
CA THR A 125 -6.26 -13.59 9.80
C THR A 125 -7.74 -13.94 9.60
N LEU A 126 -8.08 -14.56 8.47
CA LEU A 126 -9.46 -14.95 8.15
C LEU A 126 -9.97 -16.04 9.08
N ASP A 127 -9.11 -17.02 9.39
CA ASP A 127 -9.47 -18.12 10.28
C ASP A 127 -9.77 -17.65 11.70
N PHE A 128 -9.02 -16.70 12.23
CA PHE A 128 -9.35 -16.05 13.49
C PHE A 128 -10.66 -15.26 13.41
N ALA A 129 -10.82 -14.44 12.37
CA ALA A 129 -11.94 -13.50 12.25
C ALA A 129 -13.29 -14.21 12.07
N LYS A 130 -13.33 -15.40 11.43
CA LYS A 130 -14.57 -16.13 11.10
C LYS A 130 -15.44 -16.43 12.33
N ASN A 131 -14.82 -16.85 13.43
CA ASN A 131 -15.55 -17.28 14.63
C ASN A 131 -16.24 -16.12 15.36
N LYS A 132 -15.66 -14.93 15.27
CA LYS A 132 -16.18 -13.70 15.90
C LYS A 132 -16.91 -12.80 14.92
N LYS A 133 -16.97 -13.16 13.64
CA LYS A 133 -17.51 -12.36 12.52
C LYS A 133 -16.93 -10.94 12.51
N ILE A 134 -15.61 -10.81 12.75
CA ILE A 134 -14.90 -9.53 12.74
C ILE A 134 -14.81 -9.04 11.29
N HIS A 135 -15.12 -7.77 11.04
CA HIS A 135 -14.98 -7.18 9.72
C HIS A 135 -13.52 -7.14 9.28
N VAL A 136 -13.18 -7.85 8.20
CA VAL A 136 -11.84 -7.89 7.62
C VAL A 136 -11.75 -6.99 6.39
N ILE A 137 -10.83 -6.01 6.41
CA ILE A 137 -10.51 -5.17 5.26
C ILE A 137 -9.22 -5.70 4.64
N TYR A 138 -9.32 -6.27 3.45
CA TYR A 138 -8.17 -6.79 2.70
C TYR A 138 -7.64 -5.77 1.70
N ILE A 139 -6.35 -5.46 1.79
CA ILE A 139 -5.69 -4.57 0.83
C ILE A 139 -5.16 -5.38 -0.35
N SER A 140 -5.91 -5.35 -1.44
CA SER A 140 -5.60 -5.94 -2.73
C SER A 140 -4.72 -5.00 -3.58
N SER A 141 -4.91 -4.95 -4.88
CA SER A 141 -4.13 -4.09 -5.80
C SER A 141 -4.85 -3.92 -7.13
N SER A 142 -4.62 -2.80 -7.82
CA SER A 142 -5.00 -2.62 -9.23
C SER A 142 -4.36 -3.64 -10.19
N MET A 143 -3.31 -4.33 -9.75
CA MET A 143 -2.64 -5.38 -10.56
C MET A 143 -3.52 -6.60 -10.80
N VAL A 144 -4.63 -6.77 -10.07
CA VAL A 144 -5.61 -7.85 -10.31
C VAL A 144 -6.33 -7.70 -11.65
N TYR A 145 -6.45 -6.49 -12.17
CA TYR A 145 -7.11 -6.24 -13.46
C TYR A 145 -6.27 -6.66 -14.68
N GLY A 146 -4.93 -6.75 -14.54
CA GLY A 146 -4.04 -6.95 -15.69
C GLY A 146 -4.03 -5.73 -16.61
N ASN A 147 -4.22 -5.95 -17.93
CA ASN A 147 -4.28 -4.89 -18.93
C ASN A 147 -5.65 -4.16 -18.91
N PHE A 148 -5.61 -2.82 -18.95
CA PHE A 148 -6.82 -2.00 -19.03
C PHE A 148 -7.20 -1.77 -20.49
N ASN A 149 -7.87 -2.73 -21.10
CA ASN A 149 -8.18 -2.75 -22.56
C ASN A 149 -8.91 -1.49 -23.06
N LYS A 150 -9.63 -0.77 -22.19
CA LYS A 150 -10.34 0.48 -22.52
C LYS A 150 -9.78 1.71 -21.78
N GLY A 151 -8.59 1.59 -21.20
CA GLY A 151 -7.95 2.68 -20.45
C GLY A 151 -8.58 3.03 -19.10
N THR A 152 -9.76 2.48 -18.78
CA THR A 152 -10.50 2.70 -17.54
C THR A 152 -11.15 1.40 -17.08
N VAL A 153 -11.13 1.13 -15.77
CA VAL A 153 -11.76 -0.04 -15.15
C VAL A 153 -12.52 0.35 -13.89
N ASN A 154 -13.65 -0.32 -13.65
CA ASN A 154 -14.38 -0.30 -12.39
C ASN A 154 -14.24 -1.64 -11.64
N GLU A 155 -14.88 -1.77 -10.50
CA GLU A 155 -14.77 -2.97 -9.64
C GLU A 155 -15.38 -4.24 -10.27
N GLU A 156 -16.28 -4.10 -11.24
CA GLU A 156 -16.94 -5.19 -11.99
C GLU A 156 -16.10 -5.67 -13.19
N ALA A 157 -15.01 -4.98 -13.52
CA ALA A 157 -14.14 -5.36 -14.62
C ALA A 157 -13.52 -6.73 -14.38
N HIS A 158 -13.38 -7.51 -15.47
CA HIS A 158 -12.71 -8.81 -15.41
C HIS A 158 -11.29 -8.69 -14.89
N CYS A 159 -10.90 -9.60 -14.00
CA CYS A 159 -9.57 -9.64 -13.41
C CYS A 159 -8.73 -10.71 -14.12
N GLU A 160 -7.69 -10.26 -14.81
CA GLU A 160 -6.74 -11.13 -15.54
C GLU A 160 -5.29 -10.70 -15.22
N PRO A 161 -4.82 -10.96 -13.97
CA PRO A 161 -3.54 -10.46 -13.50
C PRO A 161 -2.35 -11.06 -14.27
N ILE A 162 -1.29 -10.25 -14.43
CA ILE A 162 -0.01 -10.64 -15.01
C ILE A 162 1.04 -10.75 -13.90
N GLY A 163 1.82 -11.85 -13.89
CA GLY A 163 2.88 -12.10 -12.92
C GLY A 163 2.40 -12.57 -11.54
N ILE A 164 3.34 -12.97 -10.69
CA ILE A 164 3.06 -13.62 -9.39
C ILE A 164 2.28 -12.71 -8.44
N TYR A 165 2.68 -11.44 -8.34
CA TYR A 165 2.07 -10.50 -7.39
C TYR A 165 0.57 -10.28 -7.62
N GLY A 166 0.18 -9.99 -8.88
CA GLY A 166 -1.23 -9.77 -9.24
C GLY A 166 -2.08 -11.01 -9.01
N ASN A 167 -1.56 -12.19 -9.39
CA ASN A 167 -2.25 -13.47 -9.19
C ASN A 167 -2.44 -13.80 -7.71
N LEU A 168 -1.43 -13.58 -6.84
CA LEU A 168 -1.58 -13.80 -5.40
C LEU A 168 -2.54 -12.79 -4.76
N LYS A 169 -2.61 -11.55 -5.25
CA LYS A 169 -3.61 -10.58 -4.77
C LYS A 169 -5.02 -11.03 -5.14
N LEU A 170 -5.25 -11.51 -6.36
CA LEU A 170 -6.55 -12.05 -6.78
C LEU A 170 -6.91 -13.33 -6.01
N ALA A 171 -5.95 -14.23 -5.79
CA ALA A 171 -6.16 -15.42 -4.95
C ALA A 171 -6.59 -15.04 -3.54
N GLY A 172 -5.99 -13.99 -2.94
CA GLY A 172 -6.40 -13.45 -1.65
C GLY A 172 -7.84 -12.90 -1.66
N GLU A 173 -8.27 -12.21 -2.73
CA GLU A 173 -9.66 -11.76 -2.88
C GLU A 173 -10.64 -12.95 -2.93
N LEU A 174 -10.28 -14.02 -3.65
CA LEU A 174 -11.09 -15.25 -3.70
C LEU A 174 -11.17 -15.93 -2.33
N MET A 175 -10.07 -16.01 -1.58
CA MET A 175 -10.08 -16.53 -0.20
C MET A 175 -11.01 -15.71 0.69
N VAL A 176 -10.92 -14.39 0.69
CA VAL A 176 -11.81 -13.50 1.46
C VAL A 176 -13.28 -13.75 1.14
N LYS A 177 -13.62 -13.81 -0.15
CA LYS A 177 -14.99 -14.11 -0.60
C LYS A 177 -15.47 -15.50 -0.18
N SER A 178 -14.59 -16.52 -0.22
CA SER A 178 -14.92 -17.87 0.22
C SER A 178 -15.24 -17.94 1.72
N TYR A 179 -14.48 -17.20 2.54
CA TYR A 179 -14.78 -17.10 3.98
C TYR A 179 -16.12 -16.39 4.26
N ASN A 180 -16.48 -15.40 3.45
CA ASN A 180 -17.80 -14.80 3.52
C ASN A 180 -18.90 -15.80 3.13
N GLN A 181 -18.74 -16.55 2.03
CA GLN A 181 -19.73 -17.54 1.56
C GLN A 181 -19.99 -18.66 2.59
N VAL A 182 -18.92 -19.13 3.24
CA VAL A 182 -19.01 -20.31 4.15
C VAL A 182 -19.34 -19.92 5.58
N PHE A 183 -18.81 -18.79 6.05
CA PHE A 183 -18.88 -18.38 7.47
C PHE A 183 -19.61 -17.06 7.71
N ASP A 184 -20.21 -16.43 6.68
CA ASP A 184 -20.78 -15.08 6.74
C ASP A 184 -19.79 -14.03 7.29
N LEU A 185 -18.48 -14.20 7.05
CA LEU A 185 -17.47 -13.26 7.50
C LEU A 185 -17.62 -11.94 6.76
N PRO A 186 -17.91 -10.80 7.42
CA PRO A 186 -18.00 -9.52 6.76
C PRO A 186 -16.62 -9.07 6.28
N PHE A 187 -16.53 -8.64 5.02
CA PHE A 187 -15.28 -8.20 4.41
C PHE A 187 -15.40 -6.86 3.67
N THR A 188 -14.27 -6.25 3.41
CA THR A 188 -14.11 -5.21 2.38
C THR A 188 -12.80 -5.49 1.62
N ILE A 189 -12.83 -5.41 0.30
CA ILE A 189 -11.64 -5.49 -0.53
C ILE A 189 -11.33 -4.10 -1.07
N ILE A 190 -10.09 -3.64 -0.90
CA ILE A 190 -9.63 -2.35 -1.42
C ILE A 190 -8.56 -2.58 -2.48
N ARG A 191 -8.75 -2.02 -3.68
CA ARG A 191 -7.83 -2.07 -4.81
C ARG A 191 -7.18 -0.69 -5.01
N PRO A 192 -6.02 -0.41 -4.39
CA PRO A 192 -5.27 0.82 -4.63
C PRO A 192 -4.43 0.74 -5.90
N SER A 193 -4.00 1.91 -6.41
CA SER A 193 -3.08 2.03 -7.55
C SER A 193 -1.95 3.02 -7.27
N ALA A 194 -0.77 2.76 -7.84
CA ALA A 194 0.38 3.65 -7.95
C ALA A 194 0.62 4.58 -6.74
N LEU A 195 0.62 3.99 -5.54
CA LEU A 195 0.74 4.72 -4.27
C LEU A 195 2.09 5.43 -4.15
N TYR A 196 2.06 6.66 -3.63
CA TYR A 196 3.23 7.46 -3.32
C TYR A 196 2.99 8.33 -2.07
N GLY A 197 4.06 8.85 -1.51
CA GLY A 197 4.00 9.74 -0.35
C GLY A 197 5.12 9.47 0.65
N GLU A 198 5.14 10.24 1.73
CA GLU A 198 6.20 10.29 2.72
C GLU A 198 6.46 8.94 3.38
N ARG A 199 7.73 8.67 3.65
CA ARG A 199 8.22 7.44 4.31
C ARG A 199 8.00 6.16 3.50
N CYS A 200 7.78 6.24 2.17
CA CYS A 200 7.80 5.07 1.31
C CYS A 200 9.25 4.57 1.14
N VAL A 201 9.47 3.25 1.24
CA VAL A 201 10.77 2.59 0.98
C VAL A 201 10.64 1.48 -0.07
N SER A 202 9.52 1.43 -0.79
CA SER A 202 9.22 0.37 -1.76
C SER A 202 9.88 0.61 -3.13
N ARG A 203 10.68 1.67 -3.30
CA ARG A 203 11.34 2.03 -4.56
C ARG A 203 10.41 2.09 -5.77
N ARG A 204 9.28 2.74 -5.59
CA ARG A 204 8.34 3.03 -6.68
C ARG A 204 8.87 4.18 -7.55
N VAL A 205 8.38 4.29 -8.78
CA VAL A 205 8.87 5.24 -9.80
C VAL A 205 9.03 6.67 -9.26
N GLY A 206 8.01 7.21 -8.60
CA GLY A 206 8.07 8.57 -8.04
C GLY A 206 9.13 8.73 -6.94
N GLN A 207 9.31 7.70 -6.10
CA GLN A 207 10.34 7.68 -5.06
C GLN A 207 11.74 7.68 -5.68
N ILE A 208 12.00 6.76 -6.63
CA ILE A 208 13.30 6.64 -7.30
C ILE A 208 13.66 7.95 -7.99
N PHE A 209 12.71 8.61 -8.65
CA PHE A 209 12.94 9.89 -9.32
C PHE A 209 13.39 10.97 -8.34
N ILE A 210 12.76 11.09 -7.18
CA ILE A 210 13.17 12.07 -6.16
C ILE A 210 14.56 11.74 -5.60
N GLU A 211 14.81 10.47 -5.26
CA GLU A 211 16.10 10.04 -4.71
C GLU A 211 17.25 10.28 -5.68
N ASN A 212 17.06 9.94 -6.95
CA ASN A 212 18.06 10.17 -7.98
C ASN A 212 18.29 11.67 -8.21
N ALA A 213 17.21 12.47 -8.28
CA ALA A 213 17.32 13.92 -8.47
C ALA A 213 18.06 14.61 -7.31
N ILE A 214 17.85 14.22 -6.06
CA ILE A 214 18.58 14.75 -4.90
C ILE A 214 20.06 14.42 -4.96
N GLN A 215 20.43 13.24 -5.50
CA GLN A 215 21.80 12.75 -5.59
C GLN A 215 22.51 13.14 -6.89
N GLY A 216 21.83 13.83 -7.81
CA GLY A 216 22.40 14.18 -9.12
C GLY A 216 22.59 12.97 -10.04
N ILE A 217 21.86 11.89 -9.82
CA ILE A 217 21.87 10.67 -10.62
C ILE A 217 20.84 10.78 -11.74
N ASP A 218 21.18 10.28 -12.94
CA ASP A 218 20.28 10.28 -14.09
C ASP A 218 18.96 9.54 -13.79
N ILE A 219 17.86 10.07 -14.29
CA ILE A 219 16.53 9.44 -14.19
C ILE A 219 16.40 8.40 -15.30
N GLU A 220 16.08 7.17 -14.95
CA GLU A 220 15.80 6.08 -15.90
C GLU A 220 14.30 5.84 -16.00
N ILE A 221 13.77 5.81 -17.23
CA ILE A 221 12.38 5.53 -17.54
C ILE A 221 12.31 4.27 -18.40
N ASN A 222 11.55 3.26 -17.96
CA ASN A 222 11.24 2.10 -18.77
C ASN A 222 10.12 2.46 -19.75
N GLY A 223 10.34 2.24 -21.06
CA GLY A 223 9.45 2.70 -22.12
C GLY A 223 9.71 4.16 -22.50
N ASP A 224 8.72 4.82 -23.08
CA ASP A 224 8.76 6.20 -23.58
C ASP A 224 8.18 7.25 -22.60
N GLY A 225 7.81 6.81 -21.40
CA GLY A 225 7.20 7.65 -20.38
C GLY A 225 5.74 8.03 -20.60
N LYS A 226 5.08 7.52 -21.65
CA LYS A 226 3.64 7.72 -21.90
C LYS A 226 2.75 6.75 -21.14
N GLU A 227 3.34 5.77 -20.46
CA GLU A 227 2.62 4.84 -19.62
C GLU A 227 1.80 5.59 -18.56
N LYS A 228 0.53 5.22 -18.43
CA LYS A 228 -0.40 5.87 -17.52
C LYS A 228 -0.54 5.10 -16.22
N LEU A 229 -0.54 5.81 -15.11
CA LEU A 229 -0.77 5.28 -13.77
C LEU A 229 -1.77 6.17 -13.02
N ASP A 230 -2.72 5.55 -12.33
CA ASP A 230 -3.58 6.27 -11.40
C ASP A 230 -2.82 6.50 -10.09
N PHE A 231 -2.07 7.61 -10.05
CA PHE A 231 -1.24 7.97 -8.91
C PHE A 231 -2.11 8.39 -7.73
N THR A 232 -1.98 7.68 -6.63
CA THR A 232 -2.76 7.93 -5.43
C THR A 232 -1.86 8.32 -4.27
N TYR A 233 -2.08 9.51 -3.70
CA TYR A 233 -1.34 9.97 -2.55
C TYR A 233 -1.74 9.21 -1.29
N ILE A 234 -0.79 8.95 -0.40
CA ILE A 234 -1.00 8.08 0.77
C ILE A 234 -2.10 8.60 1.71
N GLU A 235 -2.28 9.92 1.84
CA GLU A 235 -3.33 10.47 2.69
C GLU A 235 -4.74 10.19 2.15
N ASP A 236 -4.92 10.18 0.83
CA ASP A 236 -6.20 9.83 0.20
C ASP A 236 -6.52 8.34 0.37
N LEU A 237 -5.52 7.46 0.17
CA LEU A 237 -5.74 6.04 0.42
C LEU A 237 -6.13 5.78 1.87
N THR A 238 -5.41 6.34 2.84
CA THR A 238 -5.69 6.11 4.26
C THR A 238 -7.03 6.70 4.68
N GLU A 239 -7.48 7.79 4.06
CA GLU A 239 -8.85 8.29 4.23
C GLU A 239 -9.89 7.26 3.73
N GLY A 240 -9.73 6.73 2.53
CA GLY A 240 -10.65 5.71 1.98
C GLY A 240 -10.70 4.44 2.84
N ILE A 241 -9.54 3.94 3.33
CA ILE A 241 -9.50 2.79 4.24
C ILE A 241 -10.20 3.12 5.56
N SER A 242 -9.97 4.31 6.14
CA SER A 242 -10.60 4.70 7.40
C SER A 242 -12.13 4.79 7.26
N LEU A 243 -12.63 5.33 6.14
CA LEU A 243 -14.05 5.36 5.84
C LEU A 243 -14.66 3.95 5.73
N ALA A 244 -13.92 3.00 5.15
CA ALA A 244 -14.35 1.60 5.11
C ALA A 244 -14.37 0.96 6.51
N CYS A 245 -13.46 1.34 7.42
CA CYS A 245 -13.51 0.89 8.83
C CYS A 245 -14.75 1.42 9.58
N GLU A 246 -15.20 2.61 9.22
CA GLU A 246 -16.28 3.33 9.92
C GLU A 246 -17.69 3.00 9.42
N ASN A 247 -17.82 2.63 8.14
CA ASN A 247 -19.10 2.57 7.45
C ASN A 247 -19.56 1.12 7.19
N ASP A 248 -20.73 0.76 7.69
CA ASP A 248 -21.32 -0.57 7.45
C ASP A 248 -21.65 -0.86 5.97
N LYS A 249 -21.84 0.20 5.14
CA LYS A 249 -21.99 0.05 3.68
C LYS A 249 -20.72 -0.44 2.97
N ALA A 250 -19.59 -0.50 3.68
CA ALA A 250 -18.35 -1.09 3.17
C ALA A 250 -18.36 -2.62 3.23
N LYS A 251 -19.21 -3.21 4.08
CA LYS A 251 -19.24 -4.66 4.27
C LYS A 251 -19.71 -5.37 3.00
N ASN A 252 -18.98 -6.44 2.67
CA ASN A 252 -19.18 -7.30 1.51
C ASN A 252 -19.03 -6.59 0.15
N GLU A 253 -18.19 -5.54 0.13
CA GLU A 253 -17.97 -4.70 -1.03
C GLU A 253 -16.49 -4.67 -1.45
N ILE A 254 -16.28 -4.39 -2.74
CA ILE A 254 -14.96 -4.13 -3.32
C ILE A 254 -14.94 -2.67 -3.73
N PHE A 255 -13.81 -1.98 -3.46
CA PHE A 255 -13.63 -0.58 -3.83
C PHE A 255 -12.30 -0.31 -4.50
N ASN A 256 -12.32 0.44 -5.58
CA ASN A 256 -11.17 1.17 -6.07
C ASN A 256 -10.99 2.43 -5.19
N ILE A 257 -9.92 2.48 -4.41
CA ILE A 257 -9.57 3.66 -3.62
C ILE A 257 -8.33 4.30 -4.25
N THR A 258 -8.59 5.20 -5.20
CA THR A 258 -7.58 5.88 -6.02
C THR A 258 -7.99 7.34 -6.25
N PHE A 259 -7.10 8.12 -6.86
CA PHE A 259 -7.45 9.49 -7.27
C PHE A 259 -8.53 9.48 -8.37
N GLY A 260 -8.53 8.46 -9.24
CA GLY A 260 -9.53 8.30 -10.29
C GLY A 260 -9.21 9.10 -11.56
N ASN A 261 -7.93 9.41 -11.79
CA ASN A 261 -7.45 10.05 -13.02
C ASN A 261 -6.00 9.65 -13.28
N ALA A 262 -5.81 8.74 -14.25
CA ALA A 262 -4.48 8.26 -14.58
C ALA A 262 -3.66 9.32 -15.34
N ARG A 263 -2.40 9.46 -14.95
CA ARG A 263 -1.43 10.43 -15.49
C ARG A 263 -0.21 9.70 -16.04
N GLN A 264 0.44 10.30 -17.03
CA GLN A 264 1.66 9.74 -17.64
C GLN A 264 2.88 9.89 -16.71
N ILE A 265 3.84 8.98 -16.83
CA ILE A 265 5.12 9.09 -16.11
C ILE A 265 5.86 10.38 -16.50
N ASN A 266 5.73 10.84 -17.74
CA ASN A 266 6.30 12.11 -18.19
C ASN A 266 5.72 13.33 -17.47
N GLU A 267 4.49 13.27 -16.98
CA GLU A 267 3.91 14.37 -16.18
C GLU A 267 4.54 14.42 -14.79
N LEU A 268 4.82 13.26 -14.19
CA LEU A 268 5.58 13.17 -12.95
C LEU A 268 7.00 13.72 -13.12
N LEU A 269 7.65 13.38 -14.24
CA LEU A 269 8.97 13.91 -14.59
C LEU A 269 8.94 15.44 -14.77
N LYS A 270 7.88 16.00 -15.35
CA LYS A 270 7.73 17.45 -15.49
C LYS A 270 7.74 18.13 -14.13
N ILE A 271 6.93 17.67 -13.17
CA ILE A 271 6.89 18.20 -11.80
C ILE A 271 8.27 18.08 -11.12
N LEU A 272 8.97 16.96 -11.35
CA LEU A 272 10.32 16.78 -10.82
C LEU A 272 11.30 17.83 -11.36
N LYS A 273 11.27 18.12 -12.69
CA LYS A 273 12.12 19.13 -13.33
C LYS A 273 11.84 20.55 -12.86
N GLU A 274 10.62 20.86 -12.43
CA GLU A 274 10.28 22.15 -11.82
C GLU A 274 10.94 22.32 -10.43
N ASN A 275 11.25 21.20 -9.76
CA ASN A 275 11.81 21.17 -8.41
C ASN A 275 13.33 20.98 -8.35
N PHE A 276 13.94 20.46 -9.41
CA PHE A 276 15.38 20.16 -9.49
C PHE A 276 15.94 20.62 -10.83
N LYS A 277 17.14 21.24 -10.79
CA LYS A 277 17.87 21.66 -11.99
C LYS A 277 18.69 20.50 -12.57
N ASP A 278 18.99 20.58 -13.86
CA ASP A 278 19.95 19.71 -14.56
C ASP A 278 19.64 18.21 -14.54
N ILE A 279 18.35 17.85 -14.51
CA ILE A 279 17.93 16.44 -14.56
C ILE A 279 18.17 15.87 -15.96
N LYS A 280 19.03 14.86 -16.04
CA LYS A 280 19.21 14.03 -17.24
C LYS A 280 18.29 12.83 -17.21
N VAL A 281 17.76 12.45 -18.36
CA VAL A 281 16.80 11.36 -18.51
C VAL A 281 17.31 10.37 -19.54
N LYS A 282 17.24 9.07 -19.19
CA LYS A 282 17.55 7.95 -20.06
C LYS A 282 16.32 7.06 -20.20
N TYR A 283 16.03 6.61 -21.41
CA TYR A 283 14.93 5.69 -21.70
C TYR A 283 15.48 4.29 -21.92
N LYS A 284 14.82 3.28 -21.34
CA LYS A 284 15.13 1.85 -21.45
C LYS A 284 13.96 1.10 -22.09
N GLU A 285 14.18 -0.13 -22.52
CA GLU A 285 13.08 -1.00 -22.96
C GLU A 285 12.04 -1.19 -21.87
N ARG A 286 10.77 -1.27 -22.29
CA ARG A 286 9.64 -1.54 -21.40
C ARG A 286 9.70 -2.98 -20.88
N ASP A 287 9.46 -3.16 -19.59
CA ASP A 287 9.29 -4.49 -19.01
C ASP A 287 8.01 -5.17 -19.54
N LYS A 288 8.15 -6.33 -20.19
CA LYS A 288 7.06 -7.09 -20.78
C LYS A 288 6.03 -7.64 -19.78
N LEU A 289 6.42 -7.77 -18.50
CA LEU A 289 5.54 -8.20 -17.41
C LEU A 289 4.77 -7.04 -16.75
N MET A 290 4.96 -5.80 -17.22
CA MET A 290 4.19 -4.65 -16.76
C MET A 290 2.92 -4.50 -17.58
N PRO A 291 1.71 -4.65 -16.96
CA PRO A 291 0.45 -4.48 -17.69
C PRO A 291 0.25 -3.03 -18.16
N GLU A 292 -0.52 -2.87 -19.22
CA GLU A 292 -1.02 -1.56 -19.63
C GLU A 292 -2.10 -1.11 -18.69
N ARG A 293 -1.89 0.04 -18.02
CA ARG A 293 -2.77 0.58 -17.00
C ARG A 293 -3.40 1.89 -17.42
N GLY A 294 -4.37 2.32 -16.66
CA GLY A 294 -5.13 3.55 -16.87
C GLY A 294 -5.83 3.98 -15.58
N THR A 295 -7.01 4.56 -15.73
CA THR A 295 -7.83 5.08 -14.64
C THR A 295 -8.63 3.96 -13.95
N LEU A 296 -8.66 4.00 -12.62
CA LEU A 296 -9.61 3.22 -11.84
C LEU A 296 -10.79 4.11 -11.45
N GLU A 297 -11.98 3.75 -11.87
CA GLU A 297 -13.19 4.47 -11.44
C GLU A 297 -13.40 4.30 -9.94
N ASN A 298 -13.62 5.40 -9.24
CA ASN A 298 -13.88 5.45 -7.80
C ASN A 298 -15.32 5.88 -7.46
N THR A 299 -16.22 5.81 -8.44
CA THR A 299 -17.64 6.22 -8.34
C THR A 299 -18.36 5.47 -7.23
N LYS A 300 -18.09 4.17 -7.08
CA LYS A 300 -18.66 3.33 -6.01
C LYS A 300 -18.22 3.81 -4.62
N ALA A 301 -16.92 4.09 -4.44
CA ALA A 301 -16.39 4.62 -3.19
C ALA A 301 -16.97 6.01 -2.85
N LYS A 302 -17.13 6.87 -3.84
CA LYS A 302 -17.81 8.17 -3.67
C LYS A 302 -19.24 7.99 -3.18
N LYS A 303 -20.00 7.10 -3.82
CA LYS A 303 -21.44 6.88 -3.53
C LYS A 303 -21.67 6.23 -2.18
N LEU A 304 -20.91 5.18 -1.82
CA LEU A 304 -21.18 4.37 -0.63
C LEU A 304 -20.40 4.87 0.61
N LEU A 305 -19.18 5.39 0.42
CA LEU A 305 -18.31 5.81 1.52
C LEU A 305 -18.17 7.33 1.65
N ASN A 306 -18.73 8.13 0.74
CA ASN A 306 -18.48 9.57 0.61
C ASN A 306 -16.97 9.88 0.41
N PHE A 307 -16.23 8.93 -0.20
CA PHE A 307 -14.81 9.10 -0.47
C PHE A 307 -14.57 10.13 -1.57
N THR A 308 -13.78 11.15 -1.27
CA THR A 308 -13.35 12.16 -2.23
C THR A 308 -11.86 12.37 -2.08
N PRO A 309 -11.02 11.92 -3.05
CA PRO A 309 -9.59 12.17 -3.02
C PRO A 309 -9.31 13.68 -3.15
N LYS A 310 -8.27 14.16 -2.47
CA LYS A 310 -7.98 15.60 -2.34
C LYS A 310 -6.72 16.03 -3.07
N TYR A 311 -5.76 15.10 -3.24
CA TYR A 311 -4.42 15.44 -3.71
C TYR A 311 -4.28 15.12 -5.20
N THR A 312 -4.24 16.14 -6.04
CA THR A 312 -3.78 16.01 -7.43
C THR A 312 -2.34 15.48 -7.44
N ILE A 313 -1.86 14.98 -8.58
CA ILE A 313 -0.46 14.56 -8.67
C ILE A 313 0.49 15.75 -8.45
N GLU A 314 0.09 16.93 -8.90
CA GLU A 314 0.84 18.17 -8.72
C GLU A 314 1.00 18.51 -7.23
N ASP A 315 -0.10 18.52 -6.48
CA ASP A 315 -0.07 18.85 -5.04
C ASP A 315 0.65 17.77 -4.23
N GLY A 316 0.26 16.51 -4.42
CA GLY A 316 0.80 15.40 -3.63
C GLY A 316 2.28 15.14 -3.93
N TYR A 317 2.71 15.24 -5.20
CA TYR A 317 4.10 14.97 -5.54
C TYR A 317 5.04 16.11 -5.13
N ASN A 318 4.61 17.38 -5.24
CA ASN A 318 5.35 18.51 -4.70
C ASN A 318 5.53 18.41 -3.18
N LYS A 319 4.47 18.04 -2.45
CA LYS A 319 4.53 17.78 -1.00
C LYS A 319 5.51 16.65 -0.65
N TYR A 320 5.51 15.58 -1.45
CA TYR A 320 6.44 14.46 -1.26
C TYR A 320 7.90 14.85 -1.54
N ILE A 321 8.16 15.64 -2.59
CA ILE A 321 9.50 16.19 -2.90
C ILE A 321 9.99 17.07 -1.74
N GLU A 322 9.14 17.96 -1.23
CA GLU A 322 9.51 18.85 -0.12
C GLU A 322 9.87 18.04 1.14
N TRP A 323 9.06 17.03 1.48
CA TRP A 323 9.36 16.13 2.57
C TRP A 323 10.74 15.46 2.39
N TYR A 324 11.03 14.94 1.18
CA TYR A 324 12.31 14.30 0.89
C TYR A 324 13.49 15.27 1.05
N LYS A 325 13.39 16.49 0.51
CA LYS A 325 14.43 17.52 0.64
C LYS A 325 14.72 17.83 2.11
N ASN A 326 13.69 17.96 2.92
CA ASN A 326 13.83 18.25 4.35
C ASN A 326 14.40 17.07 5.13
N PHE A 327 13.89 15.86 4.87
CA PHE A 327 14.37 14.64 5.51
C PHE A 327 15.83 14.34 5.14
N TRP A 328 16.20 14.47 3.86
CA TRP A 328 17.58 14.30 3.40
C TRP A 328 18.55 15.24 4.10
N LYS A 329 18.18 16.51 4.25
CA LYS A 329 18.99 17.49 4.99
C LYS A 329 19.15 17.12 6.47
N SER A 330 18.13 16.53 7.09
CA SER A 330 18.15 16.17 8.51
C SER A 330 19.06 14.98 8.83
N ILE A 331 19.26 14.06 7.90
CA ILE A 331 20.10 12.86 8.10
C ILE A 331 21.54 13.04 7.63
N ASN A 332 21.85 14.11 6.87
CA ASN A 332 23.19 14.44 6.37
C ASN A 332 23.81 15.66 7.07
N LYS A 333 23.24 16.09 8.19
CA LYS A 333 23.83 17.03 9.14
C LYS A 333 24.66 16.27 10.15
#